data_e8bb3d64952eae9685622f9efe75823b
#
_entry.id   e8bb3d64952eae9685622f9efe75823b
#
_cell.length_a   1.000
_cell.length_b   1.000
_cell.length_c   1.000
_cell.angle_alpha   90.00
_cell.angle_beta   90.00
_cell.angle_gamma   90.00
#
_symmetry.space_group_name_H-M   'P 1'
#
loop_
_entity.id
_entity.type
_entity.pdbx_description
1 polymer ?
#
loop_
_entity_poly.entity_id
_entity_poly.type
_entity_poly.pdbx_seq_one_letter_code
_entity_poly.pdbx_strand_id
1 'polypeptide(L)' 'YLEELLFKQNLAAADNAWKNSRYEEFIGFLKKIDNEKLPNSYMLKYQIASKKLNA' A
#
# COMPACT_ATOMS: atom_id res chain seq x y z
N TYR A 1 2.10 19.91 4.07
CA TYR A 1 0.72 19.98 3.61
C TYR A 1 0.49 19.10 2.38
N LEU A 2 1.27 19.31 1.31
CA LEU A 2 1.17 18.49 0.12
C LEU A 2 1.56 17.03 0.38
N GLU A 3 2.52 16.82 1.25
CA GLU A 3 2.97 15.47 1.60
C GLU A 3 1.87 14.67 2.29
N GLU A 4 1.10 15.31 3.16
CA GLU A 4 -0.01 14.64 3.84
C GLU A 4 -1.12 14.27 2.85
N LEU A 5 -1.40 15.16 1.90
CA LEU A 5 -2.41 14.91 0.89
C LEU A 5 -2.01 13.74 -0.01
N LEU A 6 -0.75 13.72 -0.46
CA LEU A 6 -0.23 12.64 -1.28
C LEU A 6 -0.23 11.32 -0.52
N PHE A 7 0.11 11.37 0.78
CA PHE A 7 0.10 10.19 1.62
C PHE A 7 -1.30 9.58 1.70
N LYS A 8 -2.30 10.42 1.95
CA LYS A 8 -3.69 9.96 2.01
C LYS A 8 -4.18 9.42 0.67
N GLN A 9 -3.82 10.09 -0.42
CA GLN A 9 -4.19 9.64 -1.75
C GLN A 9 -3.57 8.28 -2.08
N ASN A 10 -2.30 8.10 -1.73
CA ASN A 10 -1.60 6.84 -1.95
C ASN A 10 -2.23 5.71 -1.13
N LEU A 11 -2.60 5.99 0.12
CA LEU A 11 -3.26 4.99 0.95
C LEU A 11 -4.63 4.61 0.38
N ALA A 12 -5.39 5.59 -0.09
CA ALA A 12 -6.70 5.31 -0.68
C ALA A 12 -6.56 4.48 -1.96
N ALA A 13 -5.59 4.82 -2.80
CA ALA A 13 -5.34 4.07 -4.02
C ALA A 13 -4.89 2.65 -3.71
N ALA A 14 -4.03 2.49 -2.70
CA ALA A 14 -3.57 1.18 -2.27
C ALA A 14 -4.73 0.34 -1.75
N ASP A 15 -5.62 0.95 -0.97
CA ASP A 15 -6.79 0.26 -0.44
C ASP A 15 -7.69 -0.22 -1.57
N ASN A 16 -7.92 0.61 -2.59
CA ASN A 16 -8.68 0.21 -3.77
C ASN A 16 -8.02 -0.96 -4.50
N ALA A 17 -6.72 -0.91 -4.67
CA ALA A 17 -5.99 -2.00 -5.32
C ALA A 17 -6.15 -3.30 -4.52
N TRP A 18 -6.09 -3.20 -3.20
CA TRP A 18 -6.28 -4.36 -2.33
C TRP A 18 -7.66 -4.97 -2.51
N LYS A 19 -8.70 -4.14 -2.53
CA LYS A 19 -10.08 -4.60 -2.69
C LYS A 19 -10.30 -5.30 -4.05
N ASN A 20 -9.59 -4.85 -5.07
CA ASN A 20 -9.69 -5.39 -6.42
C ASN A 20 -8.70 -6.53 -6.68
N SER A 21 -8.00 -6.99 -5.65
CA SER A 21 -7.00 -8.05 -5.73
C SER A 21 -5.82 -7.69 -6.64
N ARG A 22 -5.56 -6.41 -6.81
CA ARG A 22 -4.44 -5.92 -7.61
C ARG A 22 -3.21 -5.73 -6.71
N TYR A 23 -2.66 -6.85 -6.27
CA TYR A 23 -1.58 -6.83 -5.27
C TYR A 23 -0.31 -6.16 -5.77
N GLU A 24 -0.02 -6.28 -7.06
CA GLU A 24 1.14 -5.64 -7.65
C GLU A 24 1.05 -4.12 -7.55
N GLU A 25 -0.11 -3.57 -7.89
CA GLU A 25 -0.35 -2.12 -7.74
C GLU A 25 -0.33 -1.70 -6.28
N PHE A 26 -0.93 -2.51 -5.40
CA PHE A 26 -0.94 -2.24 -3.98
C PHE A 26 0.49 -2.10 -3.44
N ILE A 27 1.35 -3.03 -3.78
CA ILE A 27 2.76 -2.99 -3.36
C ILE A 27 3.45 -1.76 -3.94
N GLY A 28 3.18 -1.43 -5.20
CA GLY A 28 3.76 -0.27 -5.84
C GLY A 28 3.41 1.03 -5.12
N PHE A 29 2.15 1.18 -4.70
CA PHE A 29 1.74 2.36 -3.94
C PHE A 29 2.40 2.41 -2.59
N LEU A 30 2.51 1.27 -1.89
CA LEU A 30 3.11 1.25 -0.56
C LEU A 30 4.62 1.52 -0.61
N LYS A 31 5.29 1.13 -1.68
CA LYS A 31 6.72 1.42 -1.84
C LYS A 31 7.00 2.91 -1.97
N LYS A 32 6.04 3.68 -2.45
CA LYS A 32 6.16 5.14 -2.56
C LYS A 32 6.05 5.83 -1.20
N ILE A 33 5.51 5.13 -0.21
CA ILE A 33 5.30 5.69 1.12
C ILE A 33 6.43 5.22 2.03
N ASP A 34 6.91 6.14 2.88
CA ASP A 34 7.95 5.83 3.86
C ASP A 34 7.46 4.75 4.81
N ASN A 35 8.25 3.69 5.00
CA ASN A 35 7.89 2.60 5.91
C ASN A 35 7.61 3.09 7.32
N GLU A 36 8.30 4.14 7.75
CA GLU A 36 8.11 4.70 9.08
C GLU A 36 6.73 5.32 9.25
N LYS A 37 6.12 5.77 8.15
CA LYS A 37 4.81 6.41 8.18
C LYS A 37 3.67 5.44 7.92
N LEU A 38 3.97 4.21 7.52
CA LEU A 38 2.94 3.22 7.22
C LEU A 38 2.29 2.68 8.49
N PRO A 39 0.95 2.67 8.56
CA PRO A 39 0.25 1.98 9.64
C PRO A 39 0.56 0.48 9.63
N ASN A 40 0.55 -0.14 10.81
CA ASN A 40 0.85 -1.57 10.93
C ASN A 40 -0.08 -2.45 10.09
N SER A 41 -1.35 -2.07 9.99
CA SER A 41 -2.31 -2.83 9.19
C SER A 41 -1.91 -2.88 7.73
N TYR A 42 -1.37 -1.79 7.19
CA TYR A 42 -0.90 -1.76 5.80
C TYR A 42 0.39 -2.55 5.63
N MET A 43 1.25 -2.57 6.63
CA MET A 43 2.46 -3.39 6.58
C MET A 43 2.12 -4.88 6.52
N LEU A 44 1.12 -5.31 7.29
CA LEU A 44 0.66 -6.69 7.25
C LEU A 44 0.08 -7.03 5.88
N LYS A 45 -0.73 -6.13 5.33
CA LYS A 45 -1.28 -6.32 3.99
C LYS A 45 -0.19 -6.37 2.93
N TYR A 46 0.85 -5.57 3.09
CA TYR A 46 2.00 -5.58 2.19
C TYR A 46 2.67 -6.95 2.18
N GLN A 47 2.88 -7.52 3.36
CA GLN A 47 3.48 -8.83 3.47
C GLN A 47 2.62 -9.91 2.80
N ILE A 48 1.32 -9.85 3.05
CA ILE A 48 0.37 -10.80 2.44
C ILE A 48 0.38 -10.67 0.92
N ALA A 49 0.33 -9.44 0.41
CA ALA A 49 0.34 -9.19 -1.02
C ALA A 49 1.62 -9.69 -1.66
N SER A 50 2.77 -9.45 -1.01
CA SER A 50 4.06 -9.91 -1.50
C SER A 50 4.09 -11.44 -1.61
N LYS A 51 3.56 -12.13 -0.61
CA LYS A 51 3.50 -13.59 -0.64
C LYS A 51 2.62 -14.08 -1.78
N LYS A 52 1.49 -13.42 -2.02
CA LYS A 52 0.58 -13.80 -3.09
C LYS A 52 1.20 -13.60 -4.47
N LEU A 53 1.98 -12.55 -4.64
CA LEU A 53 2.68 -12.30 -5.90
C LEU A 53 3.79 -13.30 -6.15
N ASN A 54 4.46 -13.74 -5.09
CA ASN A 54 5.55 -14.70 -5.19
C ASN A 54 5.08 -16.15 -5.27
N ALA A 55 3.81 -16.35 -5.00
CA ALA A 55 3.22 -17.68 -5.13
C ALA A 55 2.74 -17.91 -6.55
#